data_5a6b5582b0ecaf00ee2d3b3c18e662fa
#
_entry.id   5a6b5582b0ecaf00ee2d3b3c18e662fa
#
_cell.length_a   1.000
_cell.length_b   1.000
_cell.length_c   1.000
_cell.angle_alpha   90.00
_cell.angle_beta   90.00
_cell.angle_gamma   90.00
#
_symmetry.space_group_name_H-M   'P 1'
#
loop_
_entity.id
_entity.type
_entity.pdbx_description
1 polymer ?
#
loop_
_entity_poly.entity_id
_entity_poly.type
_entity_poly.pdbx_seq_one_letter_code
_entity_poly.pdbx_strand_id
1 'polypeptide(L)'
;MSHPVAIQFQSVDLAGLGQANGRIALIFDGAEPATAAARNLNRLTKGAVARAMASQAADKLKPGEAMDLAFPAGLAAEALQLVRLPRRASVAEARKAGATIARGLSASGMTVIAGAHPRAAEISFGLALRAYDFGPHKTTPATEFGPVTIAVAKPEAVAAEASPMAAVAEGV
;
A
#
# COMPACT_ATOMS: atom_id res chain seq x y z
N MET A 1 -4.91 -2.96 -25.14
CA MET A 1 -3.77 -3.54 -24.38
C MET A 1 -3.81 -3.04 -22.96
N SER A 2 -3.95 -3.92 -22.01
CA SER A 2 -3.83 -3.53 -20.60
C SER A 2 -2.35 -3.32 -20.29
N HIS A 3 -1.97 -2.11 -19.91
CA HIS A 3 -0.62 -1.85 -19.45
C HIS A 3 -0.53 -2.30 -17.98
N PRO A 4 0.44 -3.14 -17.63
CA PRO A 4 0.66 -3.50 -16.24
C PRO A 4 0.97 -2.24 -15.42
N VAL A 5 0.52 -2.21 -14.16
CA VAL A 5 0.84 -1.12 -13.25
C VAL A 5 2.35 -1.09 -13.01
N ALA A 6 2.97 0.07 -13.21
CA ALA A 6 4.39 0.24 -12.94
C ALA A 6 4.63 0.26 -11.43
N ILE A 7 5.29 -0.78 -10.90
CA ILE A 7 5.63 -0.90 -9.48
C ILE A 7 7.14 -0.72 -9.32
N GLN A 8 7.51 0.19 -8.41
CA GLN A 8 8.90 0.44 -8.05
C GLN A 8 9.10 0.21 -6.55
N PHE A 9 10.22 -0.40 -6.20
CA PHE A 9 10.64 -0.58 -4.81
C PHE A 9 11.69 0.48 -4.46
N GLN A 10 11.45 1.22 -3.39
CA GLN A 10 12.34 2.28 -2.93
C GLN A 10 12.49 2.22 -1.41
N SER A 11 13.55 2.84 -0.90
CA SER A 11 13.67 3.09 0.53
C SER A 11 12.59 4.04 1.00
N VAL A 12 12.22 3.94 2.27
CA VAL A 12 11.23 4.85 2.87
C VAL A 12 11.81 6.27 2.92
N ASP A 13 11.18 7.20 2.21
CA ASP A 13 11.54 8.61 2.23
C ASP A 13 10.63 9.35 3.23
N LEU A 14 11.10 9.44 4.47
CA LEU A 14 10.35 10.11 5.54
C LEU A 14 10.13 11.61 5.24
N ALA A 15 11.10 12.27 4.65
CA ALA A 15 11.02 13.70 4.35
C ALA A 15 9.99 14.00 3.26
N GLY A 16 9.84 13.11 2.30
CA GLY A 16 8.93 13.26 1.16
C GLY A 16 7.48 12.86 1.42
N LEU A 17 7.18 12.18 2.54
CA LEU A 17 5.83 11.66 2.79
C LEU A 17 4.73 12.73 2.79
N GLY A 18 5.01 13.90 3.33
CA GLY A 18 4.05 15.00 3.37
C GLY A 18 3.69 15.55 2.01
N GLN A 19 4.56 15.38 1.03
CA GLN A 19 4.43 15.88 -0.35
C GLN A 19 4.00 14.80 -1.34
N ALA A 20 3.90 13.56 -0.91
CA ALA A 20 3.50 12.45 -1.77
C ALA A 20 2.08 12.67 -2.32
N ASN A 21 1.96 12.63 -3.63
CA ASN A 21 0.67 12.76 -4.32
C ASN A 21 -0.07 11.42 -4.38
N GLY A 22 -1.35 11.49 -4.72
CA GLY A 22 -2.19 10.30 -4.84
C GLY A 22 -2.61 9.76 -3.49
N ARG A 23 -2.44 8.48 -3.30
CA ARG A 23 -2.80 7.81 -2.03
C ARG A 23 -1.56 7.28 -1.33
N ILE A 24 -1.62 7.24 -0.02
CA ILE A 24 -0.61 6.56 0.80
C ILE A 24 -1.29 5.39 1.50
N ALA A 25 -0.71 4.19 1.39
CA ALA A 25 -1.11 3.02 2.15
C ALA A 25 -0.03 2.70 3.19
N LEU A 26 -0.42 2.65 4.45
CA LEU A 26 0.47 2.32 5.56
C LEU A 26 0.10 0.93 6.10
N ILE A 27 1.04 0.01 6.06
CA ILE A 27 0.89 -1.28 6.73
C ILE A 27 1.10 -1.08 8.23
N PHE A 28 0.16 -1.56 9.02
CA PHE A 28 0.23 -1.46 10.48
C PHE A 28 -0.22 -2.74 11.18
N ASP A 29 0.24 -2.87 12.41
CA ASP A 29 -0.20 -3.90 13.35
C ASP A 29 -0.15 -3.30 14.76
N GLY A 30 -1.25 -3.41 15.49
CA GLY A 30 -1.37 -2.84 16.83
C GLY A 30 -2.01 -1.44 16.86
N ALA A 31 -2.14 -0.91 18.07
CA ALA A 31 -2.90 0.32 18.35
C ALA A 31 -2.05 1.60 18.33
N GLU A 32 -0.74 1.49 18.14
CA GLU A 32 0.17 2.62 18.21
C GLU A 32 1.10 2.70 16.99
N PRO A 33 1.47 3.92 16.55
CA PRO A 33 2.44 4.10 15.47
C PRO A 33 3.83 3.60 15.86
N ALA A 34 4.15 2.36 15.51
CA ALA A 34 5.38 1.69 15.93
C ALA A 34 6.58 1.98 15.01
N THR A 35 6.36 2.21 13.72
CA THR A 35 7.45 2.44 12.76
C THR A 35 7.79 3.92 12.63
N ALA A 36 8.98 4.23 12.12
CA ALA A 36 9.38 5.62 11.86
C ALA A 36 8.43 6.32 10.88
N ALA A 37 7.99 5.62 9.84
CA ALA A 37 7.02 6.15 8.88
C ALA A 37 5.67 6.42 9.52
N ALA A 38 5.16 5.50 10.34
CA ALA A 38 3.90 5.68 11.06
C ALA A 38 3.96 6.87 12.02
N ARG A 39 5.05 7.02 12.77
CA ARG A 39 5.26 8.17 13.65
C ARG A 39 5.33 9.48 12.88
N ASN A 40 6.02 9.49 11.75
CA ASN A 40 6.13 10.68 10.90
C ASN A 40 4.75 11.08 10.33
N LEU A 41 4.00 10.14 9.80
CA LEU A 41 2.64 10.38 9.32
C LEU A 41 1.72 10.85 10.46
N ASN A 42 1.86 10.27 11.64
CA ASN A 42 1.10 10.70 12.81
C ASN A 42 1.40 12.16 13.19
N ARG A 43 2.67 12.54 13.16
CA ARG A 43 3.08 13.93 13.43
C ARG A 43 2.52 14.88 12.36
N LEU A 44 2.65 14.54 11.09
CA LEU A 44 2.15 15.37 9.99
C LEU A 44 0.63 15.55 10.04
N THR A 45 -0.10 14.51 10.41
CA THR A 45 -1.57 14.52 10.51
C THR A 45 -2.07 14.96 11.90
N LYS A 46 -1.21 15.51 12.72
CA LYS A 46 -1.55 16.02 14.07
C LYS A 46 -2.25 14.97 14.95
N GLY A 47 -1.74 13.75 14.93
CA GLY A 47 -2.23 12.65 15.75
C GLY A 47 -3.39 11.85 15.15
N ALA A 48 -3.80 12.13 13.92
CA ALA A 48 -4.92 11.41 13.30
C ALA A 48 -4.63 9.92 13.10
N VAL A 49 -3.38 9.56 12.75
CA VAL A 49 -2.98 8.17 12.58
C VAL A 49 -3.11 7.39 13.88
N ALA A 50 -2.57 7.92 14.99
CA ALA A 50 -2.66 7.26 16.29
C ALA A 50 -4.11 7.09 16.76
N ARG A 51 -4.93 8.13 16.58
CA ARG A 51 -6.36 8.04 16.93
C ARG A 51 -7.09 6.98 16.09
N ALA A 52 -6.78 6.90 14.80
CA ALA A 52 -7.38 5.91 13.92
C ALA A 52 -6.95 4.49 14.29
N MET A 53 -5.65 4.27 14.54
CA MET A 53 -5.11 2.96 14.94
C MET A 53 -5.66 2.48 16.29
N ALA A 54 -5.92 3.40 17.21
CA ALA A 54 -6.50 3.09 18.52
C ALA A 54 -8.04 3.00 18.51
N SER A 55 -8.66 3.20 17.36
CA SER A 55 -10.12 3.20 17.25
C SER A 55 -10.70 1.79 17.25
N GLN A 56 -11.96 1.70 17.66
CA GLN A 56 -12.74 0.46 17.58
C GLN A 56 -12.88 -0.04 16.13
N ALA A 57 -12.89 0.87 15.16
CA ALA A 57 -12.92 0.51 13.74
C ALA A 57 -11.64 -0.23 13.33
N ALA A 58 -10.47 0.21 13.81
CA ALA A 58 -9.21 -0.48 13.55
C ALA A 58 -9.16 -1.86 14.22
N ASP A 59 -9.67 -1.98 15.45
CA ASP A 59 -9.71 -3.27 16.16
C ASP A 59 -10.52 -4.34 15.43
N LYS A 60 -11.56 -3.94 14.71
CA LYS A 60 -12.42 -4.84 13.94
C LYS A 60 -11.82 -5.29 12.61
N LEU A 61 -10.75 -4.65 12.16
CA LEU A 61 -10.09 -5.04 10.90
C LEU A 61 -9.42 -6.40 11.04
N LYS A 62 -9.71 -7.27 10.10
CA LYS A 62 -9.00 -8.55 9.95
C LYS A 62 -7.71 -8.33 9.14
N PRO A 63 -6.74 -9.25 9.21
CA PRO A 63 -5.55 -9.18 8.37
C PRO A 63 -5.89 -8.99 6.89
N GLY A 64 -5.27 -8.00 6.27
CA GLY A 64 -5.52 -7.63 4.87
C GLY A 64 -6.68 -6.66 4.65
N GLU A 65 -7.41 -6.29 5.69
CA GLU A 65 -8.45 -5.26 5.62
C GLU A 65 -7.88 -3.87 5.93
N ALA A 66 -8.59 -2.84 5.54
CA ALA A 66 -8.12 -1.47 5.67
C ALA A 66 -9.23 -0.48 6.03
N MET A 67 -8.82 0.67 6.53
CA MET A 67 -9.66 1.85 6.71
C MET A 67 -8.99 3.06 6.08
N ASP A 68 -9.79 3.99 5.56
CA ASP A 68 -9.29 5.19 4.89
C ASP A 68 -9.51 6.44 5.73
N LEU A 69 -8.49 7.32 5.72
CA LEU A 69 -8.60 8.71 6.15
C LEU A 69 -8.60 9.58 4.89
N ALA A 70 -9.75 10.15 4.56
CA ALA A 70 -9.91 10.98 3.37
C ALA A 70 -9.33 12.37 3.60
N PHE A 71 -8.55 12.86 2.66
CA PHE A 71 -7.95 14.20 2.65
C PHE A 71 -7.34 14.59 4.00
N PRO A 72 -6.41 13.79 4.54
CA PRO A 72 -5.88 14.02 5.87
C PRO A 72 -5.09 15.35 5.92
N ALA A 73 -5.34 16.12 6.96
CA ALA A 73 -4.61 17.36 7.16
C ALA A 73 -3.09 17.10 7.26
N GLY A 74 -2.29 18.00 6.70
CA GLY A 74 -0.83 17.90 6.73
C GLY A 74 -0.21 17.01 5.66
N LEU A 75 -1.02 16.36 4.81
CA LEU A 75 -0.56 15.56 3.69
C LEU A 75 -1.11 16.12 2.37
N ALA A 76 -0.29 16.09 1.32
CA ALA A 76 -0.74 16.37 -0.04
C ALA A 76 -1.58 15.22 -0.61
N ALA A 77 -1.48 14.03 -0.04
CA ALA A 77 -2.21 12.85 -0.47
C ALA A 77 -3.73 13.02 -0.36
N GLU A 78 -4.45 12.42 -1.31
CA GLU A 78 -5.91 12.41 -1.35
C GLU A 78 -6.51 11.54 -0.23
N ALA A 79 -5.80 10.49 0.16
CA ALA A 79 -6.20 9.60 1.24
C ALA A 79 -4.99 8.92 1.86
N LEU A 80 -5.12 8.60 3.14
CA LEU A 80 -4.21 7.73 3.87
C LEU A 80 -4.97 6.45 4.24
N GLN A 81 -4.59 5.35 3.64
CA GLN A 81 -5.15 4.03 3.90
C GLN A 81 -4.33 3.33 4.98
N LEU A 82 -4.98 2.90 6.05
CA LEU A 82 -4.36 2.09 7.09
C LEU A 82 -4.73 0.63 6.85
N VAL A 83 -3.74 -0.19 6.50
CA VAL A 83 -3.92 -1.60 6.15
C VAL A 83 -3.41 -2.46 7.28
N ARG A 84 -4.30 -3.22 7.90
CA ARG A 84 -3.91 -4.12 8.99
C ARG A 84 -3.24 -5.37 8.44
N LEU A 85 -2.00 -5.59 8.82
CA LEU A 85 -1.27 -6.80 8.46
C LEU A 85 -0.25 -7.14 9.54
N PRO A 86 -0.49 -8.19 10.36
CA PRO A 86 0.46 -8.63 11.35
C PRO A 86 1.80 -9.04 10.74
N ARG A 87 2.88 -8.86 11.49
CA ARG A 87 4.22 -9.24 11.03
C ARG A 87 4.32 -10.73 10.65
N ARG A 88 3.55 -11.59 11.32
CA ARG A 88 3.48 -13.04 11.05
C ARG A 88 2.32 -13.43 10.15
N ALA A 89 1.85 -12.50 9.33
CA ALA A 89 0.78 -12.77 8.39
C ALA A 89 1.16 -13.90 7.41
N SER A 90 0.15 -14.66 6.99
CA SER A 90 0.30 -15.65 5.93
C SER A 90 0.50 -14.99 4.57
N VAL A 91 0.96 -15.79 3.60
CA VAL A 91 1.05 -15.36 2.19
C VAL A 91 -0.32 -14.89 1.68
N ALA A 92 -1.38 -15.63 1.98
CA ALA A 92 -2.75 -15.28 1.57
C ALA A 92 -3.22 -13.94 2.14
N GLU A 93 -2.93 -13.67 3.42
CA GLU A 93 -3.25 -12.41 4.07
C GLU A 93 -2.48 -11.23 3.48
N ALA A 94 -1.20 -11.43 3.16
CA ALA A 94 -0.37 -10.42 2.52
C ALA A 94 -0.85 -10.10 1.10
N ARG A 95 -1.21 -11.10 0.32
CA ARG A 95 -1.81 -10.92 -1.01
C ARG A 95 -3.17 -10.21 -0.93
N LYS A 96 -3.98 -10.55 0.07
CA LYS A 96 -5.24 -9.85 0.35
C LYS A 96 -5.00 -8.38 0.66
N ALA A 97 -3.99 -8.05 1.46
CA ALA A 97 -3.60 -6.67 1.74
C ALA A 97 -3.26 -5.92 0.45
N GLY A 98 -2.46 -6.53 -0.43
CA GLY A 98 -2.13 -5.97 -1.73
C GLY A 98 -3.36 -5.72 -2.60
N ALA A 99 -4.27 -6.67 -2.66
CA ALA A 99 -5.53 -6.54 -3.40
C ALA A 99 -6.43 -5.43 -2.82
N THR A 100 -6.46 -5.30 -1.50
CA THR A 100 -7.19 -4.22 -0.82
C THR A 100 -6.62 -2.85 -1.19
N ILE A 101 -5.30 -2.72 -1.21
CA ILE A 101 -4.60 -1.50 -1.63
C ILE A 101 -4.91 -1.17 -3.09
N ALA A 102 -4.90 -2.18 -3.96
CA ALA A 102 -5.14 -2.00 -5.40
C ALA A 102 -6.52 -1.40 -5.73
N ARG A 103 -7.51 -1.60 -4.88
CA ARG A 103 -8.83 -0.98 -5.07
C ARG A 103 -8.80 0.54 -5.02
N GLY A 104 -7.79 1.12 -4.39
CA GLY A 104 -7.60 2.56 -4.31
C GLY A 104 -6.72 3.14 -5.43
N LEU A 105 -6.26 2.33 -6.37
CA LEU A 105 -5.42 2.81 -7.47
C LEU A 105 -6.16 3.83 -8.34
N SER A 106 -5.45 4.89 -8.69
CA SER A 106 -5.95 5.97 -9.55
C SER A 106 -4.82 6.49 -10.45
N ALA A 107 -5.16 7.42 -11.33
CA ALA A 107 -4.16 8.09 -12.17
C ALA A 107 -3.12 8.88 -11.36
N SER A 108 -3.46 9.28 -10.14
CA SER A 108 -2.56 10.04 -9.26
C SER A 108 -1.44 9.20 -8.64
N GLY A 109 -1.51 7.87 -8.76
CA GLY A 109 -0.51 6.97 -8.20
C GLY A 109 -0.73 6.63 -6.73
N MET A 110 0.21 5.86 -6.18
CA MET A 110 0.15 5.36 -4.81
C MET A 110 1.54 5.12 -4.22
N THR A 111 1.69 5.43 -2.95
CA THR A 111 2.85 5.06 -2.15
C THR A 111 2.42 4.06 -1.09
N VAL A 112 2.97 2.85 -1.13
CA VAL A 112 2.71 1.79 -0.16
C VAL A 112 3.89 1.72 0.80
N ILE A 113 3.65 1.92 2.09
CA ILE A 113 4.69 1.86 3.11
C ILE A 113 4.61 0.51 3.80
N ALA A 114 5.41 -0.42 3.32
CA ALA A 114 5.53 -1.76 3.89
C ALA A 114 6.71 -1.89 4.88
N GLY A 115 7.69 -0.98 4.80
CA GLY A 115 8.83 -0.92 5.71
C GLY A 115 9.61 -2.24 5.74
N ALA A 116 9.83 -2.76 6.94
CA ALA A 116 10.53 -4.03 7.15
C ALA A 116 9.60 -5.26 7.22
N HIS A 117 8.39 -5.15 6.71
CA HIS A 117 7.44 -6.28 6.73
C HIS A 117 7.98 -7.44 5.90
N PRO A 118 8.03 -8.68 6.44
CA PRO A 118 8.65 -9.82 5.75
C PRO A 118 7.87 -10.28 4.52
N ARG A 119 6.60 -9.87 4.38
CA ARG A 119 5.74 -10.22 3.24
C ARG A 119 5.58 -9.09 2.21
N ALA A 120 6.51 -8.14 2.16
CA ALA A 120 6.40 -7.00 1.24
C ALA A 120 6.27 -7.42 -0.24
N ALA A 121 7.02 -8.45 -0.66
CA ALA A 121 6.92 -9.00 -2.02
C ALA A 121 5.53 -9.59 -2.31
N GLU A 122 4.93 -10.27 -1.34
CA GLU A 122 3.58 -10.86 -1.48
C GLU A 122 2.49 -9.78 -1.52
N ILE A 123 2.67 -8.68 -0.79
CA ILE A 123 1.79 -7.50 -0.88
C ILE A 123 1.84 -6.94 -2.30
N SER A 124 3.03 -6.77 -2.85
CA SER A 124 3.26 -6.32 -4.22
C SER A 124 2.57 -7.21 -5.24
N PHE A 125 2.71 -8.52 -5.08
CA PHE A 125 2.08 -9.51 -5.96
C PHE A 125 0.54 -9.44 -5.93
N GLY A 126 -0.05 -9.39 -4.75
CA GLY A 126 -1.50 -9.24 -4.60
C GLY A 126 -2.04 -7.95 -5.23
N LEU A 127 -1.27 -6.85 -5.10
CA LEU A 127 -1.59 -5.58 -5.72
C LEU A 127 -1.55 -5.70 -7.25
N ALA A 128 -0.49 -6.28 -7.80
CA ALA A 128 -0.31 -6.44 -9.24
C ALA A 128 -1.41 -7.31 -9.87
N LEU A 129 -1.73 -8.45 -9.24
CA LEU A 129 -2.79 -9.35 -9.70
C LEU A 129 -4.15 -8.64 -9.75
N ARG A 130 -4.49 -7.90 -8.73
CA ARG A 130 -5.78 -7.19 -8.67
C ARG A 130 -5.84 -6.05 -9.68
N ALA A 131 -4.75 -5.33 -9.88
CA ALA A 131 -4.66 -4.26 -10.86
C ALA A 131 -4.84 -4.80 -12.29
N TYR A 132 -4.28 -5.98 -12.57
CA TYR A 132 -4.44 -6.66 -13.86
C TYR A 132 -5.89 -7.07 -14.13
N ASP A 133 -6.59 -7.61 -13.13
CA ASP A 133 -7.97 -8.11 -13.26
C ASP A 133 -8.99 -7.01 -13.61
N PHE A 134 -8.63 -5.73 -13.41
CA PHE A 134 -9.48 -4.60 -13.82
C PHE A 134 -9.37 -4.20 -15.29
N GLY A 135 -8.39 -4.75 -16.04
CA GLY A 135 -8.07 -4.31 -17.39
C GLY A 135 -8.94 -4.86 -18.53
N PRO A 136 -9.17 -6.18 -18.64
CA PRO A 136 -9.64 -6.76 -19.92
C PRO A 136 -11.15 -6.78 -20.12
N HIS A 137 -12.00 -6.54 -19.14
CA HIS A 137 -13.44 -6.81 -19.22
C HIS A 137 -14.36 -5.58 -19.17
N LYS A 138 -13.83 -4.36 -19.25
CA LYS A 138 -14.66 -3.16 -19.26
C LYS A 138 -14.71 -2.53 -20.64
N THR A 139 -15.90 -2.29 -21.12
CA THR A 139 -16.22 -1.49 -22.31
C THR A 139 -15.89 0.00 -22.17
N THR A 140 -15.41 0.42 -20.99
CA THR A 140 -14.86 1.74 -20.73
C THR A 140 -13.38 1.81 -21.08
N PRO A 141 -12.84 2.97 -21.52
CA PRO A 141 -11.42 3.14 -21.79
C PRO A 141 -10.58 2.64 -20.60
N ALA A 142 -9.47 1.94 -20.91
CA ALA A 142 -8.56 1.45 -19.89
C ALA A 142 -8.17 2.58 -18.94
N THR A 143 -8.45 2.42 -17.65
CA THR A 143 -8.02 3.38 -16.64
C THR A 143 -6.50 3.26 -16.52
N GLU A 144 -5.79 4.27 -16.94
CA GLU A 144 -4.35 4.33 -16.73
C GLU A 144 -4.12 4.64 -15.25
N PHE A 145 -3.51 3.68 -14.56
CA PHE A 145 -3.08 3.88 -13.19
C PHE A 145 -1.75 4.64 -13.17
N GLY A 146 -1.62 5.57 -12.24
CA GLY A 146 -0.35 6.21 -11.95
C GLY A 146 0.65 5.23 -11.34
N PRO A 147 1.91 5.67 -11.17
CA PRO A 147 2.97 4.81 -10.65
C PRO A 147 2.69 4.38 -9.21
N VAL A 148 3.08 3.16 -8.87
CA VAL A 148 3.04 2.62 -7.52
C VAL A 148 4.46 2.50 -6.99
N THR A 149 4.72 3.17 -5.88
CA THR A 149 5.98 3.04 -5.15
C THR A 149 5.73 2.21 -3.90
N ILE A 150 6.50 1.14 -3.73
CA ILE A 150 6.49 0.34 -2.50
C ILE A 150 7.74 0.68 -1.71
N ALA A 151 7.55 1.39 -0.61
CA ALA A 151 8.60 1.84 0.28
C ALA A 151 8.92 0.76 1.30
N VAL A 152 10.14 0.24 1.25
CA VAL A 152 10.61 -0.90 2.04
C VAL A 152 12.00 -0.63 2.62
N ALA A 153 12.35 -1.37 3.68
CA ALA A 153 13.65 -1.23 4.33
C ALA A 153 14.82 -1.70 3.45
N LYS A 154 14.58 -2.72 2.62
CA LYS A 154 15.58 -3.31 1.73
C LYS A 154 15.02 -3.47 0.31
N PRO A 155 15.00 -2.38 -0.49
CA PRO A 155 14.34 -2.40 -1.80
C PRO A 155 14.89 -3.45 -2.76
N GLU A 156 16.20 -3.62 -2.81
CA GLU A 156 16.84 -4.58 -3.71
C GLU A 156 16.48 -6.03 -3.39
N ALA A 157 16.43 -6.39 -2.10
CA ALA A 157 16.07 -7.72 -1.65
C ALA A 157 14.59 -8.03 -1.95
N VAL A 158 13.71 -7.08 -1.71
CA VAL A 158 12.27 -7.24 -2.00
C VAL A 158 12.02 -7.29 -3.50
N ALA A 159 12.70 -6.46 -4.29
CA ALA A 159 12.59 -6.48 -5.75
C ALA A 159 13.04 -7.83 -6.33
N ALA A 160 14.13 -8.40 -5.82
CA ALA A 160 14.60 -9.72 -6.23
C ALA A 160 13.60 -10.84 -5.90
N GLU A 161 12.98 -10.79 -4.72
CA GLU A 161 11.93 -11.73 -4.32
C GLU A 161 10.66 -11.58 -5.16
N ALA A 162 10.29 -10.35 -5.50
CA ALA A 162 9.09 -10.06 -6.28
C ALA A 162 9.22 -10.35 -7.79
N SER A 163 10.44 -10.37 -8.33
CA SER A 163 10.67 -10.53 -9.77
C SER A 163 10.03 -11.78 -10.39
N PRO A 164 10.17 -12.99 -9.81
CA PRO A 164 9.48 -14.18 -10.34
C PRO A 164 7.95 -14.07 -10.27
N MET A 165 7.43 -13.37 -9.26
CA MET A 165 6.00 -13.17 -9.08
C MET A 165 5.42 -12.23 -10.14
N ALA A 166 6.15 -11.19 -10.51
CA ALA A 166 5.77 -10.28 -11.58
C ALA A 166 5.61 -11.01 -12.92
N ALA A 167 6.54 -11.89 -13.24
CA ALA A 167 6.48 -12.71 -14.45
C ALA A 167 5.23 -13.61 -14.49
N VAL A 168 4.79 -14.13 -13.34
CA VAL A 168 3.56 -14.92 -13.23
C VAL A 168 2.33 -14.03 -13.46
N ALA A 169 2.31 -12.83 -12.89
CA ALA A 169 1.20 -11.89 -13.06
C ALA A 169 1.03 -11.42 -14.50
N GLU A 170 2.13 -11.25 -15.24
CA GLU A 170 2.12 -10.87 -16.65
C GLU A 170 1.74 -12.03 -17.58
N GLY A 171 2.01 -13.27 -17.18
CA GLY A 171 1.73 -14.48 -17.95
C GLY A 171 0.32 -15.06 -17.78
N VAL A 172 -0.46 -14.48 -16.91
CA VAL A 172 -1.87 -14.84 -16.68
C VAL A 172 -2.79 -13.91 -17.46
#